data_964cf745583cecdee6bf077bcbe1a4b8
#
_entry.id   964cf745583cecdee6bf077bcbe1a4b8
#
_cell.length_a   1.000
_cell.length_b   1.000
_cell.length_c   1.000
_cell.angle_alpha   90.00
_cell.angle_beta   90.00
_cell.angle_gamma   90.00
#
_symmetry.space_group_name_H-M   'P 1'
#
loop_
_entity.id
_entity.type
_entity.pdbx_description
1 polymer ?
#
loop_
_entity_poly.entity_id
_entity_poly.type
_entity_poly.pdbx_seq_one_letter_code
_entity_poly.pdbx_strand_id
1 'polypeptide(L)'
;SITFSTLFVLISYGFIFKFWKTLKNKSNTLGIRLIRWSLIGYVISTLGLWALGPVTATLGRMHELYFMTIQWFLHFQLNAWFVLGTFGLLVFFAEKRGNKVLISGIYEVILLGSVFLTYALAITWAEPSPVFFWINSVAVLLQGVVYYLLLSKIWPVIRTLKLNPFVRQM
;
A
#
# COMPACT_ATOMS: atom_id res chain seq x y z
N SER A 1 -23.03 -9.72 4.46
CA SER A 1 -23.65 -9.16 5.67
C SER A 1 -22.63 -8.30 6.39
N ILE A 2 -23.03 -7.15 6.91
CA ILE A 2 -22.19 -6.17 7.62
C ILE A 2 -21.42 -6.85 8.76
N THR A 3 -22.06 -7.76 9.48
CA THR A 3 -21.48 -8.51 10.59
C THR A 3 -20.22 -9.28 10.19
N PHE A 4 -20.23 -9.99 9.07
CA PHE A 4 -19.06 -10.73 8.60
C PHE A 4 -17.91 -9.81 8.17
N SER A 5 -18.22 -8.69 7.50
CA SER A 5 -17.21 -7.71 7.11
C SER A 5 -16.54 -7.08 8.33
N THR A 6 -17.34 -6.71 9.35
CA THR A 6 -16.82 -6.16 10.61
C THR A 6 -15.94 -7.17 11.34
N LEU A 7 -16.40 -8.42 11.45
CA LEU A 7 -15.62 -9.49 12.08
C LEU A 7 -14.29 -9.74 11.36
N PHE A 8 -14.32 -9.74 10.03
CA PHE A 8 -13.10 -9.88 9.22
C PHE A 8 -12.08 -8.77 9.50
N VAL A 9 -12.52 -7.50 9.57
CA VAL A 9 -11.65 -6.37 9.89
C VAL A 9 -11.04 -6.52 11.28
N LEU A 10 -11.84 -6.90 12.28
CA LEU A 10 -11.35 -7.10 13.66
C LEU A 10 -10.32 -8.24 13.76
N ILE A 11 -10.58 -9.37 13.09
CA ILE A 11 -9.61 -10.47 13.02
C ILE A 11 -8.32 -10.03 12.33
N SER A 12 -8.42 -9.23 11.26
CA SER A 12 -7.26 -8.69 10.55
C SER A 12 -6.41 -7.78 11.43
N TYR A 13 -7.01 -7.00 12.34
CA TYR A 13 -6.25 -6.22 13.31
C TYR A 13 -5.48 -7.09 14.29
N GLY A 14 -6.08 -8.19 14.76
CA GLY A 14 -5.38 -9.17 15.60
C GLY A 14 -4.16 -9.77 14.88
N PHE A 15 -4.32 -10.13 13.61
CA PHE A 15 -3.22 -10.59 12.77
C PHE A 15 -2.13 -9.53 12.61
N ILE A 16 -2.50 -8.28 12.28
CA ILE A 16 -1.56 -7.16 12.11
C ILE A 16 -0.78 -6.93 13.39
N PHE A 17 -1.44 -6.89 14.54
CA PHE A 17 -0.79 -6.69 15.83
C PHE A 17 0.26 -7.79 16.13
N LYS A 18 -0.12 -9.04 15.93
CA LYS A 18 0.78 -10.19 16.12
C LYS A 18 1.97 -10.12 15.15
N PHE A 19 1.71 -9.83 13.89
CA PHE A 19 2.74 -9.74 12.86
C PHE A 19 3.68 -8.55 13.09
N TRP A 20 3.13 -7.39 13.47
CA TRP A 20 3.90 -6.22 13.85
C TRP A 20 4.88 -6.50 14.99
N LYS A 21 4.42 -7.18 16.03
CA LYS A 21 5.26 -7.59 17.17
C LYS A 21 6.41 -8.49 16.71
N THR A 22 6.17 -9.40 15.79
CA THR A 22 7.21 -10.23 15.18
C THR A 22 8.23 -9.42 14.39
N LEU A 23 7.77 -8.43 13.62
CA LEU A 23 8.64 -7.57 12.81
C LEU A 23 9.46 -6.60 13.67
N LYS A 24 8.94 -6.17 14.84
CA LYS A 24 9.64 -5.23 15.73
C LYS A 24 11.01 -5.74 16.17
N ASN A 25 11.14 -7.06 16.32
CA ASN A 25 12.38 -7.72 16.75
C ASN A 25 13.33 -8.07 15.60
N LYS A 26 12.98 -7.71 14.34
CA LYS A 26 13.83 -7.94 13.16
C LYS A 26 14.70 -6.72 12.86
N SER A 27 15.84 -6.97 12.17
CA SER A 27 16.70 -5.92 11.67
C SER A 27 15.91 -4.89 10.85
N ASN A 28 16.24 -3.60 11.00
CA ASN A 28 15.53 -2.50 10.33
C ASN A 28 15.97 -2.33 8.87
N THR A 29 15.83 -3.40 8.06
CA THR A 29 16.13 -3.38 6.64
C THR A 29 15.02 -2.69 5.85
N LEU A 30 15.30 -2.31 4.60
CA LEU A 30 14.32 -1.66 3.73
C LEU A 30 13.07 -2.53 3.53
N GLY A 31 13.24 -3.83 3.27
CA GLY A 31 12.12 -4.76 3.12
C GLY A 31 11.22 -4.79 4.35
N ILE A 32 11.81 -4.86 5.56
CA ILE A 32 11.04 -4.84 6.81
C ILE A 32 10.30 -3.50 7.00
N ARG A 33 10.92 -2.36 6.66
CA ARG A 33 10.26 -1.05 6.75
C ARG A 33 9.07 -0.95 5.81
N LEU A 34 9.22 -1.36 4.54
CA LEU A 34 8.12 -1.35 3.57
C LEU A 34 6.96 -2.27 4.01
N ILE A 35 7.26 -3.46 4.56
CA ILE A 35 6.23 -4.34 5.12
C ILE A 35 5.51 -3.66 6.31
N ARG A 36 6.23 -2.99 7.20
CA ARG A 36 5.60 -2.23 8.31
C ARG A 36 4.69 -1.13 7.78
N TRP A 37 5.14 -0.37 6.78
CA TRP A 37 4.33 0.67 6.14
C TRP A 37 3.09 0.09 5.45
N SER A 38 3.20 -1.08 4.84
CA SER A 38 2.03 -1.74 4.26
C SER A 38 0.98 -2.12 5.32
N LEU A 39 1.40 -2.61 6.49
CA LEU A 39 0.48 -2.90 7.60
C LEU A 39 -0.22 -1.63 8.12
N ILE A 40 0.52 -0.52 8.22
CA ILE A 40 -0.07 0.80 8.55
C ILE A 40 -1.06 1.20 7.45
N GLY A 41 -0.69 1.05 6.18
CA GLY A 41 -1.55 1.32 5.04
C GLY A 41 -2.86 0.52 5.08
N TYR A 42 -2.81 -0.75 5.49
CA TYR A 42 -4.01 -1.55 5.73
C TYR A 42 -4.92 -0.90 6.79
N VAL A 43 -4.37 -0.54 7.94
CA VAL A 43 -5.15 0.10 9.01
C VAL A 43 -5.75 1.42 8.52
N ILE A 44 -4.98 2.24 7.81
CA ILE A 44 -5.48 3.50 7.21
C ILE A 44 -6.61 3.22 6.23
N SER A 45 -6.51 2.18 5.40
CA SER A 45 -7.56 1.82 4.44
C SER A 45 -8.91 1.53 5.13
N THR A 46 -8.87 0.85 6.28
CA THR A 46 -10.10 0.48 7.01
C THR A 46 -10.84 1.66 7.62
N LEU A 47 -10.22 2.84 7.74
CA LEU A 47 -10.91 4.07 8.15
C LEU A 47 -12.06 4.41 7.20
N GLY A 48 -11.89 4.16 5.89
CA GLY A 48 -12.97 4.29 4.91
C GLY A 48 -14.14 3.37 5.21
N LEU A 49 -13.90 2.11 5.59
CA LEU A 49 -14.97 1.17 5.97
C LEU A 49 -15.70 1.60 7.25
N TRP A 50 -14.95 2.09 8.25
CA TRP A 50 -15.57 2.58 9.49
C TRP A 50 -16.37 3.86 9.29
N ALA A 51 -15.92 4.74 8.38
CA ALA A 51 -16.67 5.95 8.03
C ALA A 51 -17.94 5.66 7.21
N LEU A 52 -17.96 4.56 6.46
CA LEU A 52 -19.06 4.22 5.55
C LEU A 52 -20.43 4.09 6.29
N GLY A 53 -20.44 3.48 7.48
CA GLY A 53 -21.63 3.32 8.30
C GLY A 53 -22.24 4.66 8.71
N PRO A 54 -21.52 5.51 9.45
CA PRO A 54 -21.96 6.85 9.82
C PRO A 54 -22.38 7.71 8.63
N VAL A 55 -21.59 7.75 7.56
CA VAL A 55 -21.91 8.53 6.35
C VAL A 55 -23.21 8.05 5.74
N THR A 56 -23.43 6.72 5.64
CA THR A 56 -24.68 6.18 5.11
C THR A 56 -25.89 6.55 5.96
N ALA A 57 -25.72 6.52 7.29
CA ALA A 57 -26.81 6.80 8.22
C ALA A 57 -27.20 8.28 8.27
N THR A 58 -26.25 9.19 8.12
CA THR A 58 -26.47 10.65 8.23
C THR A 58 -26.75 11.34 6.92
N LEU A 59 -26.02 10.96 5.85
CA LEU A 59 -26.04 11.66 4.56
C LEU A 59 -26.66 10.82 3.44
N GLY A 60 -26.83 9.51 3.66
CA GLY A 60 -27.37 8.60 2.65
C GLY A 60 -26.32 8.13 1.63
N ARG A 61 -26.71 7.11 0.83
CA ARG A 61 -25.81 6.44 -0.13
C ARG A 61 -25.57 7.24 -1.42
N MET A 62 -26.35 8.28 -1.67
CA MET A 62 -26.23 9.11 -2.87
C MET A 62 -25.32 10.33 -2.64
N HIS A 63 -24.87 10.54 -1.41
CA HIS A 63 -23.98 11.64 -1.07
C HIS A 63 -22.55 11.37 -1.51
N GLU A 64 -21.82 12.37 -1.95
CA GLU A 64 -20.45 12.26 -2.46
C GLU A 64 -19.49 11.60 -1.45
N LEU A 65 -19.60 11.97 -0.17
CA LEU A 65 -18.79 11.38 0.89
C LEU A 65 -18.93 9.87 1.01
N TYR A 66 -20.09 9.29 0.66
CA TYR A 66 -20.28 7.84 0.63
C TYR A 66 -19.31 7.18 -0.37
N PHE A 67 -19.21 7.73 -1.57
CA PHE A 67 -18.29 7.23 -2.59
C PHE A 67 -16.83 7.54 -2.25
N MET A 68 -16.54 8.69 -1.65
CA MET A 68 -15.20 9.04 -1.18
C MET A 68 -14.68 8.06 -0.13
N THR A 69 -15.53 7.61 0.81
CA THR A 69 -15.12 6.60 1.81
C THR A 69 -14.80 5.25 1.18
N ILE A 70 -15.55 4.84 0.16
CA ILE A 70 -15.27 3.62 -0.61
C ILE A 70 -13.94 3.77 -1.36
N GLN A 71 -13.74 4.90 -2.04
CA GLN A 71 -12.50 5.19 -2.77
C GLN A 71 -11.29 5.26 -1.83
N TRP A 72 -11.46 5.83 -0.63
CA TRP A 72 -10.43 5.80 0.41
C TRP A 72 -10.01 4.36 0.73
N PHE A 73 -10.96 3.52 1.04
CA PHE A 73 -10.69 2.11 1.33
C PHE A 73 -9.95 1.43 0.18
N LEU A 74 -10.48 1.50 -1.04
CA LEU A 74 -9.90 0.83 -2.21
C LEU A 74 -8.50 1.37 -2.54
N HIS A 75 -8.32 2.68 -2.49
CA HIS A 75 -7.05 3.32 -2.80
C HIS A 75 -5.93 2.87 -1.86
N PHE A 76 -6.13 2.99 -0.55
CA PHE A 76 -5.12 2.59 0.43
C PHE A 76 -4.97 1.08 0.53
N GLN A 77 -6.03 0.32 0.29
CA GLN A 77 -5.98 -1.14 0.22
C GLN A 77 -5.07 -1.62 -0.92
N LEU A 78 -5.16 -1.01 -2.08
CA LEU A 78 -4.35 -1.41 -3.23
C LEU A 78 -2.94 -0.78 -3.17
N ASN A 79 -2.84 0.54 -3.03
CA ASN A 79 -1.56 1.25 -3.15
C ASN A 79 -0.70 1.17 -1.88
N ALA A 80 -1.29 1.36 -0.70
CA ALA A 80 -0.52 1.35 0.54
C ALA A 80 -0.31 -0.08 1.08
N TRP A 81 -1.36 -0.91 1.14
CA TRP A 81 -1.19 -2.26 1.69
C TRP A 81 -0.62 -3.23 0.68
N PHE A 82 -1.34 -3.47 -0.42
CA PHE A 82 -0.98 -4.54 -1.36
C PHE A 82 0.34 -4.24 -2.10
N VAL A 83 0.46 -3.07 -2.72
CA VAL A 83 1.64 -2.74 -3.53
C VAL A 83 2.88 -2.56 -2.66
N LEU A 84 2.82 -1.77 -1.56
CA LEU A 84 3.96 -1.64 -0.64
C LEU A 84 4.33 -2.98 0.00
N GLY A 85 3.34 -3.80 0.36
CA GLY A 85 3.57 -5.13 0.91
C GLY A 85 4.30 -6.05 -0.07
N THR A 86 3.88 -6.05 -1.33
CA THR A 86 4.52 -6.83 -2.40
C THR A 86 5.97 -6.39 -2.62
N PHE A 87 6.22 -5.08 -2.76
CA PHE A 87 7.59 -4.57 -2.86
C PHE A 87 8.41 -4.86 -1.62
N GLY A 88 7.83 -4.71 -0.43
CA GLY A 88 8.48 -5.04 0.83
C GLY A 88 8.92 -6.50 0.90
N LEU A 89 8.05 -7.43 0.48
CA LEU A 89 8.39 -8.86 0.43
C LEU A 89 9.48 -9.16 -0.60
N LEU A 90 9.42 -8.57 -1.79
CA LEU A 90 10.45 -8.74 -2.83
C LEU A 90 11.81 -8.24 -2.36
N VAL A 91 11.85 -7.04 -1.76
CA VAL A 91 13.08 -6.48 -1.18
C VAL A 91 13.60 -7.36 -0.05
N PHE A 92 12.74 -7.75 0.90
CA PHE A 92 13.11 -8.62 2.00
C PHE A 92 13.70 -9.96 1.51
N PHE A 93 13.12 -10.52 0.47
CA PHE A 93 13.61 -11.75 -0.14
C PHE A 93 14.99 -11.57 -0.79
N ALA A 94 15.22 -10.43 -1.46
CA ALA A 94 16.52 -10.08 -2.01
C ALA A 94 17.58 -9.89 -0.90
N GLU A 95 17.21 -9.19 0.18
CA GLU A 95 18.08 -8.97 1.34
C GLU A 95 18.45 -10.29 2.04
N LYS A 96 17.51 -11.22 2.16
CA LYS A 96 17.75 -12.57 2.72
C LYS A 96 18.77 -13.39 1.90
N ARG A 97 18.93 -13.08 0.62
CA ARG A 97 19.94 -13.70 -0.27
C ARG A 97 21.29 -12.99 -0.29
N GLY A 98 21.52 -12.09 0.64
CA GLY A 98 22.77 -11.36 0.78
C GLY A 98 22.89 -10.14 -0.13
N ASN A 99 21.84 -9.77 -0.88
CA ASN A 99 21.84 -8.58 -1.71
C ASN A 99 21.44 -7.36 -0.86
N LYS A 100 22.31 -6.35 -0.82
CA LYS A 100 22.00 -5.09 -0.14
C LYS A 100 21.13 -4.22 -1.06
N VAL A 101 19.83 -4.19 -0.81
CA VAL A 101 18.92 -3.26 -1.50
C VAL A 101 18.86 -1.97 -0.68
N LEU A 102 19.63 -0.98 -1.11
CA LEU A 102 19.68 0.32 -0.44
C LEU A 102 19.08 1.38 -1.35
N ILE A 103 18.13 2.11 -0.80
CA ILE A 103 17.65 3.39 -1.34
C ILE A 103 17.81 4.46 -0.26
N SER A 104 18.02 5.70 -0.67
CA SER A 104 18.03 6.81 0.27
C SER A 104 16.69 6.95 0.98
N GLY A 105 16.69 7.32 2.25
CA GLY A 105 15.45 7.54 3.04
C GLY A 105 14.51 8.55 2.39
N ILE A 106 15.03 9.49 1.59
CA ILE A 106 14.21 10.44 0.84
C ILE A 106 13.26 9.73 -0.14
N TYR A 107 13.70 8.68 -0.84
CA TYR A 107 12.83 7.93 -1.75
C TYR A 107 11.73 7.17 -1.01
N GLU A 108 12.00 6.72 0.21
CA GLU A 108 10.97 6.11 1.06
C GLU A 108 9.89 7.14 1.45
N VAL A 109 10.31 8.36 1.83
CA VAL A 109 9.39 9.46 2.13
C VAL A 109 8.59 9.87 0.90
N ILE A 110 9.25 10.00 -0.27
CA ILE A 110 8.59 10.31 -1.54
C ILE A 110 7.54 9.24 -1.87
N LEU A 111 7.88 7.96 -1.72
CA LEU A 111 6.97 6.86 -1.99
C LEU A 111 5.73 6.92 -1.09
N LEU A 112 5.92 7.09 0.21
CA LEU A 112 4.81 7.17 1.16
C LEU A 112 3.96 8.41 0.93
N GLY A 113 4.58 9.57 0.72
CA GLY A 113 3.87 10.82 0.40
C GLY A 113 3.08 10.72 -0.90
N SER A 114 3.66 10.10 -1.93
CA SER A 114 2.98 9.92 -3.21
C SER A 114 1.75 9.00 -3.11
N VAL A 115 1.80 7.97 -2.27
CA VAL A 115 0.62 7.12 -2.00
C VAL A 115 -0.55 7.94 -1.44
N PHE A 116 -0.28 8.89 -0.56
CA PHE A 116 -1.34 9.78 -0.04
C PHE A 116 -1.82 10.77 -1.11
N LEU A 117 -0.91 11.39 -1.84
CA LEU A 117 -1.24 12.42 -2.83
C LEU A 117 -1.98 11.85 -4.05
N THR A 118 -1.73 10.60 -4.43
CA THR A 118 -2.45 9.94 -5.53
C THR A 118 -3.93 9.67 -5.20
N TYR A 119 -4.34 9.75 -3.94
CA TYR A 119 -5.76 9.77 -3.59
C TYR A 119 -6.52 10.97 -4.16
N ALA A 120 -5.81 12.06 -4.47
CA ALA A 120 -6.42 13.25 -5.11
C ALA A 120 -7.20 12.88 -6.39
N LEU A 121 -6.74 11.90 -7.17
CA LEU A 121 -7.46 11.42 -8.34
C LEU A 121 -8.83 10.82 -7.99
N ALA A 122 -8.91 10.12 -6.86
CA ALA A 122 -10.12 9.44 -6.44
C ALA A 122 -11.27 10.39 -6.06
N ILE A 123 -10.97 11.68 -5.83
CA ILE A 123 -11.95 12.71 -5.46
C ILE A 123 -12.22 13.72 -6.58
N THR A 124 -11.49 13.68 -7.71
CA THR A 124 -11.64 14.65 -8.81
C THR A 124 -13.01 14.62 -9.50
N TRP A 125 -13.74 13.52 -9.41
CA TRP A 125 -15.08 13.40 -9.96
C TRP A 125 -16.12 14.23 -9.17
N ALA A 126 -15.90 14.44 -7.86
CA ALA A 126 -16.77 15.25 -7.01
C ALA A 126 -16.35 16.74 -7.06
N GLU A 127 -15.05 16.98 -7.06
CA GLU A 127 -14.45 18.31 -7.08
C GLU A 127 -13.45 18.41 -8.26
N PRO A 128 -13.91 18.63 -9.49
CA PRO A 128 -13.06 18.67 -10.68
C PRO A 128 -12.23 19.98 -10.70
N SER A 129 -11.13 19.98 -9.96
CA SER A 129 -10.19 21.10 -9.92
C SER A 129 -8.89 20.74 -10.63
N PRO A 130 -8.34 21.63 -11.49
CA PRO A 130 -7.02 21.44 -12.10
C PRO A 130 -5.92 21.16 -11.08
N VAL A 131 -6.03 21.70 -9.87
CA VAL A 131 -5.06 21.49 -8.78
C VAL A 131 -4.97 20.02 -8.40
N PHE A 132 -6.09 19.32 -8.24
CA PHE A 132 -6.09 17.90 -7.90
C PHE A 132 -5.49 17.05 -9.02
N PHE A 133 -5.73 17.39 -10.29
CA PHE A 133 -5.09 16.71 -11.42
C PHE A 133 -3.57 16.89 -11.42
N TRP A 134 -3.08 18.10 -11.15
CA TRP A 134 -1.65 18.37 -11.07
C TRP A 134 -0.99 17.65 -9.88
N ILE A 135 -1.60 17.71 -8.69
CA ILE A 135 -1.13 16.99 -7.50
C ILE A 135 -1.01 15.50 -7.81
N ASN A 136 -2.06 14.91 -8.38
CA ASN A 136 -2.04 13.48 -8.73
C ASN A 136 -0.97 13.18 -9.79
N SER A 137 -0.85 13.97 -10.84
CA SER A 137 0.12 13.72 -11.91
C SER A 137 1.56 13.74 -11.40
N VAL A 138 1.92 14.72 -10.57
CA VAL A 138 3.23 14.79 -9.93
C VAL A 138 3.44 13.60 -9.00
N ALA A 139 2.44 13.25 -8.19
CA ALA A 139 2.53 12.14 -7.26
C ALA A 139 2.72 10.79 -7.97
N VAL A 140 1.99 10.54 -9.06
CA VAL A 140 2.12 9.32 -9.89
C VAL A 140 3.52 9.22 -10.50
N LEU A 141 4.05 10.32 -11.05
CA LEU A 141 5.40 10.35 -11.62
C LEU A 141 6.45 10.03 -10.54
N LEU A 142 6.37 10.67 -9.38
CA LEU A 142 7.27 10.42 -8.26
C LEU A 142 7.21 8.95 -7.79
N GLN A 143 6.00 8.43 -7.65
CA GLN A 143 5.75 7.04 -7.28
C GLN A 143 6.34 6.06 -8.30
N GLY A 144 6.12 6.33 -9.60
CA GLY A 144 6.67 5.55 -10.71
C GLY A 144 8.20 5.50 -10.70
N VAL A 145 8.85 6.65 -10.48
CA VAL A 145 10.31 6.73 -10.38
C VAL A 145 10.83 5.86 -9.23
N VAL A 146 10.21 5.94 -8.04
CA VAL A 146 10.68 5.13 -6.90
C VAL A 146 10.44 3.64 -7.13
N TYR A 147 9.31 3.23 -7.71
CA TYR A 147 9.08 1.83 -8.06
C TYR A 147 10.05 1.33 -9.11
N TYR A 148 10.36 2.14 -10.12
CA TYR A 148 11.38 1.80 -11.12
C TYR A 148 12.76 1.59 -10.46
N LEU A 149 13.17 2.47 -9.56
CA LEU A 149 14.44 2.34 -8.82
C LEU A 149 14.46 1.06 -7.96
N LEU A 150 13.37 0.74 -7.28
CA LEU A 150 13.26 -0.51 -6.51
C LEU A 150 13.38 -1.72 -7.42
N LEU A 151 12.62 -1.76 -8.50
CA LEU A 151 12.64 -2.87 -9.47
C LEU A 151 14.02 -3.04 -10.09
N SER A 152 14.69 -1.96 -10.49
CA SER A 152 16.04 -2.04 -11.09
C SER A 152 17.06 -2.68 -10.14
N LYS A 153 16.92 -2.43 -8.83
CA LYS A 153 17.81 -3.02 -7.80
C LYS A 153 17.47 -4.48 -7.48
N ILE A 154 16.21 -4.85 -7.57
CA ILE A 154 15.75 -6.22 -7.27
C ILE A 154 15.89 -7.13 -8.50
N TRP A 155 15.81 -6.57 -9.71
CA TRP A 155 15.81 -7.32 -10.96
C TRP A 155 16.98 -8.30 -11.15
N PRO A 156 18.25 -7.95 -10.85
CA PRO A 156 19.35 -8.89 -10.92
C PRO A 156 19.14 -10.12 -10.04
N VAL A 157 18.56 -9.92 -8.85
CA VAL A 157 18.26 -11.00 -7.90
C VAL A 157 17.18 -11.91 -8.44
N ILE A 158 16.13 -11.34 -9.02
CA ILE A 158 15.03 -12.12 -9.63
C ILE A 158 15.55 -12.96 -10.78
N ARG A 159 16.43 -12.43 -11.63
CA ARG A 159 17.04 -13.17 -12.75
C ARG A 159 17.89 -14.35 -12.31
N THR A 160 18.55 -14.27 -11.15
CA THR A 160 19.37 -15.38 -10.62
C THR A 160 18.53 -16.47 -9.95
N LEU A 161 17.23 -16.24 -9.79
CA LEU A 161 16.31 -17.28 -9.35
C LEU A 161 16.24 -18.33 -10.44
N LYS A 162 16.90 -19.46 -10.23
CA LYS A 162 16.58 -20.68 -11.00
C LYS A 162 15.14 -21.01 -10.67
N LEU A 163 14.23 -20.66 -11.56
CA LEU A 163 12.85 -21.10 -11.49
C LEU A 163 12.88 -22.62 -11.35
N ASN A 164 12.28 -23.13 -10.30
CA ASN A 164 12.15 -24.56 -10.07
C ASN A 164 11.64 -25.19 -11.39
N PRO A 165 12.22 -26.30 -11.90
CA PRO A 165 11.82 -26.87 -13.18
C PRO A 165 10.32 -27.10 -13.33
N PHE A 166 9.61 -27.23 -12.20
CA PHE A 166 8.14 -27.34 -12.16
C PHE A 166 7.40 -26.07 -12.66
N VAL A 167 7.97 -24.88 -12.45
CA VAL A 167 7.37 -23.60 -12.93
C VAL A 167 7.70 -23.36 -14.41
N ARG A 168 8.67 -24.09 -14.98
CA ARG A 168 9.07 -23.99 -16.39
C ARG A 168 8.16 -24.78 -17.32
N GLN A 169 7.28 -25.61 -16.76
CA GLN A 169 6.35 -26.49 -17.51
C GLN A 169 4.89 -26.00 -17.47
N MET A 170 4.60 -24.92 -16.75
CA MET A 170 3.32 -24.20 -16.82
C MET A 170 3.42 -23.01 -17.78
#